data_38c70f7dbcf866e8b800ed7fd634d42b
#
_entry.id   38c70f7dbcf866e8b800ed7fd634d42b
#
_cell.length_a   1.000
_cell.length_b   1.000
_cell.length_c   1.000
_cell.angle_alpha   90.00
_cell.angle_beta   90.00
_cell.angle_gamma   90.00
#
_symmetry.space_group_name_H-M   'P 1'
#
loop_
_entity.id
_entity.type
_entity.pdbx_description
1 polymer ?
#
loop_
_entity_poly.entity_id
_entity_poly.type
_entity_poly.pdbx_seq_one_letter_code
_entity_poly.pdbx_strand_id
1 'polypeptide(L)'
;TTGGSEALSFAMGSMLDPGDEVIIPEPYYANYFGFAQALGAKVVSVPSSIESGFALPAISALEAVITPRTKAVLVCNPGNPTGYVYRRDELEALREMALKHDLFVIADEVYREFVYDGKKHTSVMSLAGLEENAVLIDSVSKRYSMCGARIGTLASKNKAFMATALKFAQARLSPPTFAQIASEAALQTPASYFEGVLAEYTRRRDVLVAGLNQIPGVFCPLPSGAFYAVAQLPVDSADRFAEWILSDFSFEGATVMMAPASGFYTDPALGAKQVRLAYVLKVEKLQQALRVLAAALDAYPGTQR
;
A
#
# COMPACT_ATOMS: atom_id res chain seq x y z
N THR A 1 -0.60 -11.43 15.46
CA THR A 1 -1.04 -12.15 14.26
C THR A 1 0.16 -12.67 13.46
N THR A 2 -0.08 -13.62 12.54
CA THR A 2 0.92 -14.15 11.63
C THR A 2 1.13 -13.20 10.44
N GLY A 3 1.71 -12.03 10.74
CA GLY A 3 1.89 -10.92 9.81
C GLY A 3 0.64 -10.07 9.62
N GLY A 4 0.80 -8.94 8.92
CA GLY A 4 -0.29 -8.00 8.62
C GLY A 4 -1.42 -8.61 7.81
N SER A 5 -1.14 -9.60 6.96
CA SER A 5 -2.18 -10.28 6.17
C SER A 5 -3.21 -11.01 7.03
N GLU A 6 -2.78 -11.70 8.08
CA GLU A 6 -3.72 -12.33 9.02
C GLU A 6 -4.46 -11.27 9.86
N ALA A 7 -3.78 -10.19 10.23
CA ALA A 7 -4.42 -9.08 10.93
C ALA A 7 -5.56 -8.48 10.09
N LEU A 8 -5.35 -8.29 8.78
CA LEU A 8 -6.37 -7.85 7.83
C LEU A 8 -7.53 -8.86 7.73
N SER A 9 -7.22 -10.15 7.61
CA SER A 9 -8.24 -11.21 7.55
C SER A 9 -9.11 -11.23 8.82
N PHE A 10 -8.48 -11.10 10.00
CA PHE A 10 -9.21 -11.04 11.27
C PHE A 10 -10.01 -9.75 11.39
N ALA A 11 -9.45 -8.61 10.96
CA ALA A 11 -10.16 -7.34 10.98
C ALA A 11 -11.43 -7.41 10.13
N MET A 12 -11.30 -7.79 8.87
CA MET A 12 -12.45 -7.90 7.96
C MET A 12 -13.45 -8.96 8.43
N GLY A 13 -12.98 -10.15 8.84
CA GLY A 13 -13.87 -11.21 9.33
C GLY A 13 -14.60 -10.88 10.63
N SER A 14 -14.10 -9.87 11.39
CA SER A 14 -14.76 -9.41 12.62
C SER A 14 -15.86 -8.38 12.39
N MET A 15 -15.97 -7.81 11.20
CA MET A 15 -16.90 -6.71 10.90
C MET A 15 -17.72 -6.87 9.63
N LEU A 16 -17.36 -7.81 8.75
CA LEU A 16 -18.03 -7.98 7.45
C LEU A 16 -18.74 -9.33 7.38
N ASP A 17 -20.00 -9.29 7.02
CA ASP A 17 -20.79 -10.45 6.61
C ASP A 17 -20.86 -10.56 5.06
N PRO A 18 -21.27 -11.72 4.51
CA PRO A 18 -21.48 -11.88 3.08
C PRO A 18 -22.44 -10.82 2.52
N GLY A 19 -21.98 -10.09 1.51
CA GLY A 19 -22.71 -9.01 0.87
C GLY A 19 -22.50 -7.62 1.49
N ASP A 20 -21.77 -7.52 2.62
CA ASP A 20 -21.31 -6.23 3.13
C ASP A 20 -20.27 -5.60 2.23
N GLU A 21 -20.04 -4.31 2.40
CA GLU A 21 -19.17 -3.49 1.54
C GLU A 21 -18.04 -2.84 2.37
N VAL A 22 -16.85 -2.81 1.76
CA VAL A 22 -15.71 -2.04 2.26
C VAL A 22 -15.28 -1.05 1.18
N ILE A 23 -15.22 0.24 1.51
CA ILE A 23 -14.72 1.28 0.61
C ILE A 23 -13.20 1.29 0.66
N ILE A 24 -12.53 1.30 -0.51
CA ILE A 24 -11.07 1.36 -0.60
C ILE A 24 -10.69 2.38 -1.67
N PRO A 25 -9.96 3.48 -1.32
CA PRO A 25 -9.35 4.34 -2.33
C PRO A 25 -8.36 3.56 -3.20
N GLU A 26 -8.46 3.69 -4.52
CA GLU A 26 -7.57 2.98 -5.44
C GLU A 26 -6.63 3.92 -6.19
N PRO A 27 -5.43 3.43 -6.60
CA PRO A 27 -4.99 2.03 -6.57
C PRO A 27 -4.67 1.55 -5.15
N TYR A 28 -4.98 0.29 -4.86
CA TYR A 28 -4.78 -0.32 -3.56
C TYR A 28 -3.98 -1.63 -3.65
N TYR A 29 -3.47 -2.10 -2.51
CA TYR A 29 -2.77 -3.39 -2.44
C TYR A 29 -3.72 -4.54 -2.83
N ALA A 30 -3.42 -5.23 -3.93
CA ALA A 30 -4.31 -6.20 -4.58
C ALA A 30 -4.91 -7.26 -3.64
N ASN A 31 -4.17 -7.65 -2.58
CA ASN A 31 -4.66 -8.65 -1.64
C ASN A 31 -5.87 -8.18 -0.79
N TYR A 32 -6.14 -6.87 -0.68
CA TYR A 32 -7.34 -6.40 0.01
C TYR A 32 -8.60 -6.93 -0.65
N PHE A 33 -8.63 -6.96 -1.99
CA PHE A 33 -9.71 -7.57 -2.75
C PHE A 33 -9.87 -9.06 -2.41
N GLY A 34 -8.76 -9.81 -2.37
CA GLY A 34 -8.79 -11.24 -2.02
C GLY A 34 -9.32 -11.52 -0.61
N PHE A 35 -8.96 -10.68 0.37
CA PHE A 35 -9.47 -10.83 1.74
C PHE A 35 -10.97 -10.55 1.83
N ALA A 36 -11.47 -9.51 1.15
CA ALA A 36 -12.90 -9.21 1.11
C ALA A 36 -13.69 -10.33 0.39
N GLN A 37 -13.19 -10.78 -0.76
CA GLN A 37 -13.80 -11.87 -1.54
C GLN A 37 -13.90 -13.18 -0.75
N ALA A 38 -12.88 -13.52 0.03
CA ALA A 38 -12.89 -14.73 0.86
C ALA A 38 -14.02 -14.75 1.91
N LEU A 39 -14.54 -13.57 2.25
CA LEU A 39 -15.66 -13.38 3.18
C LEU A 39 -17.01 -13.20 2.46
N GLY A 40 -17.03 -13.19 1.13
CA GLY A 40 -18.22 -12.85 0.35
C GLY A 40 -18.59 -11.35 0.43
N ALA A 41 -17.70 -10.51 0.94
CA ALA A 41 -17.87 -9.06 0.97
C ALA A 41 -17.43 -8.41 -0.34
N LYS A 42 -17.94 -7.20 -0.60
CA LYS A 42 -17.64 -6.43 -1.81
C LYS A 42 -16.65 -5.31 -1.52
N VAL A 43 -15.68 -5.14 -2.39
CA VAL A 43 -14.86 -3.93 -2.46
C VAL A 43 -15.60 -2.90 -3.31
N VAL A 44 -15.81 -1.71 -2.75
CA VAL A 44 -16.31 -0.53 -3.45
C VAL A 44 -15.15 0.46 -3.55
N SER A 45 -14.60 0.62 -4.74
CA SER A 45 -13.41 1.46 -4.94
C SER A 45 -13.77 2.88 -5.36
N VAL A 46 -12.91 3.83 -4.96
CA VAL A 46 -12.97 5.22 -5.41
C VAL A 46 -11.58 5.61 -5.92
N PRO A 47 -11.43 5.95 -7.22
CA PRO A 47 -10.13 6.17 -7.82
C PRO A 47 -9.47 7.47 -7.33
N SER A 48 -8.16 7.38 -7.05
CA SER A 48 -7.24 8.50 -6.98
C SER A 48 -6.51 8.64 -8.31
N SER A 49 -6.04 9.85 -8.64
CA SER A 49 -5.34 10.08 -9.90
C SER A 49 -3.82 10.18 -9.70
N ILE A 50 -3.07 9.77 -10.72
CA ILE A 50 -1.61 9.89 -10.74
C ILE A 50 -1.19 11.36 -10.80
N GLU A 51 -1.97 12.25 -11.44
CA GLU A 51 -1.71 13.67 -11.54
C GLU A 51 -1.77 14.37 -10.17
N SER A 52 -2.63 13.89 -9.28
CA SER A 52 -2.69 14.37 -7.88
C SER A 52 -1.62 13.73 -6.97
N GLY A 53 -0.76 12.86 -7.52
CA GLY A 53 0.16 12.03 -6.75
C GLY A 53 -0.55 10.99 -5.88
N PHE A 54 -1.78 10.61 -6.25
CA PHE A 54 -2.63 9.67 -5.54
C PHE A 54 -3.12 10.19 -4.17
N ALA A 55 -3.39 11.48 -4.06
CA ALA A 55 -4.05 12.05 -2.89
C ALA A 55 -5.39 11.35 -2.62
N LEU A 56 -5.85 11.42 -1.36
CA LEU A 56 -7.17 10.88 -0.99
C LEU A 56 -8.24 11.48 -1.91
N PRO A 57 -9.14 10.67 -2.48
CA PRO A 57 -10.28 11.20 -3.21
C PRO A 57 -11.10 12.17 -2.36
N ALA A 58 -11.76 13.12 -3.00
CA ALA A 58 -12.65 14.03 -2.27
C ALA A 58 -13.62 13.25 -1.37
N ILE A 59 -13.81 13.70 -0.15
CA ILE A 59 -14.70 13.02 0.82
C ILE A 59 -16.10 12.83 0.25
N SER A 60 -16.60 13.82 -0.51
CA SER A 60 -17.89 13.70 -1.19
C SER A 60 -17.97 12.53 -2.19
N ALA A 61 -16.83 12.17 -2.82
CA ALA A 61 -16.79 11.02 -3.71
C ALA A 61 -16.81 9.69 -2.93
N LEU A 62 -16.17 9.65 -1.75
CA LEU A 62 -16.25 8.51 -0.85
C LEU A 62 -17.67 8.38 -0.25
N GLU A 63 -18.30 9.50 0.16
CA GLU A 63 -19.68 9.50 0.67
C GLU A 63 -20.70 9.07 -0.38
N ALA A 64 -20.50 9.43 -1.63
CA ALA A 64 -21.42 9.10 -2.72
C ALA A 64 -21.59 7.60 -2.98
N VAL A 65 -20.62 6.78 -2.55
CA VAL A 65 -20.67 5.33 -2.72
C VAL A 65 -21.10 4.57 -1.47
N ILE A 66 -21.40 5.27 -0.37
CA ILE A 66 -21.87 4.66 0.89
C ILE A 66 -23.29 4.13 0.70
N THR A 67 -23.51 2.90 1.09
CA THR A 67 -24.82 2.23 1.13
C THR A 67 -25.12 1.70 2.53
N PRO A 68 -26.34 1.22 2.84
CA PRO A 68 -26.64 0.56 4.10
C PRO A 68 -25.81 -0.72 4.36
N ARG A 69 -25.12 -1.25 3.35
CA ARG A 69 -24.22 -2.40 3.43
C ARG A 69 -22.75 -2.02 3.70
N THR A 70 -22.42 -0.75 3.56
CA THR A 70 -21.06 -0.27 3.83
C THR A 70 -20.77 -0.34 5.32
N LYS A 71 -19.68 -1.03 5.69
CA LYS A 71 -19.26 -1.23 7.09
C LYS A 71 -17.96 -0.57 7.43
N ALA A 72 -17.09 -0.41 6.44
CA ALA A 72 -15.74 0.10 6.68
C ALA A 72 -15.20 0.88 5.48
N VAL A 73 -14.24 1.75 5.78
CA VAL A 73 -13.28 2.26 4.81
C VAL A 73 -11.90 1.74 5.17
N LEU A 74 -11.14 1.24 4.17
CA LEU A 74 -9.78 0.76 4.36
C LEU A 74 -8.80 1.69 3.65
N VAL A 75 -7.78 2.13 4.37
CA VAL A 75 -6.69 2.97 3.85
C VAL A 75 -5.34 2.35 4.17
N CYS A 76 -4.36 2.51 3.28
CA CYS A 76 -2.96 2.15 3.51
C CYS A 76 -2.14 3.43 3.65
N ASN A 77 -1.54 3.67 4.82
CA ASN A 77 -0.83 4.90 5.12
C ASN A 77 0.49 4.65 5.84
N PRO A 78 1.63 4.87 5.20
CA PRO A 78 1.90 5.19 3.79
C PRO A 78 1.43 4.14 2.79
N GLY A 79 1.04 4.57 1.58
CA GLY A 79 0.34 3.77 0.60
C GLY A 79 1.20 2.73 -0.13
N ASN A 80 0.64 1.54 -0.35
CA ASN A 80 1.06 0.58 -1.36
C ASN A 80 -0.12 0.43 -2.34
N PRO A 81 0.04 0.76 -3.63
CA PRO A 81 1.29 0.88 -4.39
C PRO A 81 1.87 2.31 -4.51
N THR A 82 1.19 3.34 -4.05
CA THR A 82 1.41 4.74 -4.46
C THR A 82 2.57 5.46 -3.77
N GLY A 83 2.93 5.03 -2.55
CA GLY A 83 3.86 5.77 -1.70
C GLY A 83 3.29 7.10 -1.18
N TYR A 84 1.99 7.35 -1.32
CA TYR A 84 1.36 8.54 -0.76
C TYR A 84 1.30 8.45 0.77
N VAL A 85 1.47 9.58 1.44
CA VAL A 85 1.28 9.73 2.89
C VAL A 85 0.13 10.68 3.10
N TYR A 86 -0.97 10.18 3.68
CA TYR A 86 -2.14 11.02 3.93
C TYR A 86 -1.81 12.15 4.90
N ARG A 87 -2.23 13.36 4.51
CA ARG A 87 -2.10 14.55 5.36
C ARG A 87 -3.07 14.46 6.54
N ARG A 88 -2.76 15.22 7.59
CA ARG A 88 -3.62 15.23 8.77
C ARG A 88 -5.03 15.73 8.45
N ASP A 89 -5.16 16.75 7.60
CA ASP A 89 -6.47 17.27 7.16
C ASP A 89 -7.29 16.24 6.41
N GLU A 90 -6.67 15.42 5.55
CA GLU A 90 -7.34 14.30 4.86
C GLU A 90 -7.83 13.24 5.84
N LEU A 91 -7.01 12.88 6.83
CA LEU A 91 -7.38 11.91 7.85
C LEU A 91 -8.48 12.44 8.79
N GLU A 92 -8.48 13.72 9.15
CA GLU A 92 -9.56 14.34 9.92
C GLU A 92 -10.88 14.37 9.13
N ALA A 93 -10.83 14.68 7.83
CA ALA A 93 -12.01 14.62 6.98
C ALA A 93 -12.54 13.17 6.81
N LEU A 94 -11.65 12.19 6.70
CA LEU A 94 -12.00 10.77 6.68
C LEU A 94 -12.65 10.34 8.01
N ARG A 95 -12.10 10.81 9.14
CA ARG A 95 -12.67 10.58 10.48
C ARG A 95 -14.10 11.12 10.58
N GLU A 96 -14.33 12.37 10.16
CA GLU A 96 -15.66 12.98 10.20
C GLU A 96 -16.67 12.19 9.39
N MET A 97 -16.29 11.76 8.19
CA MET A 97 -17.13 10.90 7.35
C MET A 97 -17.42 9.56 8.07
N ALA A 98 -16.40 8.90 8.62
CA ALA A 98 -16.58 7.62 9.28
C ALA A 98 -17.50 7.71 10.49
N LEU A 99 -17.36 8.75 11.32
CA LEU A 99 -18.24 9.00 12.46
C LEU A 99 -19.67 9.32 12.05
N LYS A 100 -19.85 10.13 11.01
CA LYS A 100 -21.17 10.48 10.47
C LYS A 100 -21.97 9.27 9.99
N HIS A 101 -21.30 8.28 9.41
CA HIS A 101 -21.91 7.10 8.80
C HIS A 101 -21.72 5.83 9.61
N ASP A 102 -21.16 5.91 10.83
CA ASP A 102 -20.87 4.78 11.72
C ASP A 102 -20.04 3.67 11.05
N LEU A 103 -18.98 4.08 10.33
CA LEU A 103 -18.08 3.17 9.64
C LEU A 103 -16.82 2.89 10.45
N PHE A 104 -16.31 1.66 10.34
CA PHE A 104 -14.95 1.37 10.77
C PHE A 104 -13.93 2.00 9.82
N VAL A 105 -12.79 2.44 10.38
CA VAL A 105 -11.61 2.86 9.61
C VAL A 105 -10.51 1.83 9.83
N ILE A 106 -10.29 0.97 8.83
CA ILE A 106 -9.17 0.02 8.83
C ILE A 106 -7.97 0.75 8.24
N ALA A 107 -6.93 0.94 9.04
CA ALA A 107 -5.69 1.55 8.60
C ALA A 107 -4.54 0.52 8.59
N ASP A 108 -4.06 0.21 7.39
CA ASP A 108 -2.83 -0.55 7.20
C ASP A 108 -1.65 0.42 7.30
N GLU A 109 -0.96 0.42 8.45
CA GLU A 109 0.13 1.32 8.77
C GLU A 109 1.51 0.61 8.75
N VAL A 110 1.65 -0.50 8.05
CA VAL A 110 2.89 -1.30 8.03
C VAL A 110 4.11 -0.54 7.50
N TYR A 111 3.91 0.56 6.77
CA TYR A 111 4.98 1.42 6.23
C TYR A 111 5.21 2.69 7.05
N ARG A 112 4.63 2.86 8.22
CA ARG A 112 4.61 4.11 8.99
C ARG A 112 6.00 4.70 9.32
N GLU A 113 7.06 3.88 9.34
CA GLU A 113 8.44 4.34 9.54
C GLU A 113 9.07 4.90 8.24
N PHE A 114 8.49 4.59 7.08
CA PHE A 114 9.00 5.03 5.78
C PHE A 114 8.24 6.30 5.35
N VAL A 115 8.64 7.44 5.88
CA VAL A 115 8.10 8.77 5.56
C VAL A 115 9.25 9.71 5.30
N TYR A 116 9.20 10.45 4.19
CA TYR A 116 10.31 11.23 3.67
C TYR A 116 10.06 12.73 3.74
N ASP A 117 11.09 13.52 3.46
CA ASP A 117 11.03 14.98 3.27
C ASP A 117 10.48 15.74 4.49
N GLY A 118 10.80 15.26 5.70
CA GLY A 118 10.35 15.89 6.94
C GLY A 118 8.85 15.75 7.23
N LYS A 119 8.10 15.03 6.38
CA LYS A 119 6.70 14.70 6.66
C LYS A 119 6.60 13.77 7.87
N LYS A 120 5.41 13.70 8.47
CA LYS A 120 5.15 12.84 9.62
C LYS A 120 3.95 11.96 9.34
N HIS A 121 4.08 10.70 9.70
CA HIS A 121 2.95 9.78 9.73
C HIS A 121 1.98 10.18 10.84
N THR A 122 0.69 10.17 10.53
CA THR A 122 -0.39 10.30 11.52
C THR A 122 -1.15 8.98 11.55
N SER A 123 -1.14 8.32 12.71
CA SER A 123 -1.91 7.08 12.90
C SER A 123 -3.40 7.41 13.11
N VAL A 124 -4.28 6.61 12.55
CA VAL A 124 -5.74 6.73 12.82
C VAL A 124 -6.09 6.54 14.28
N MET A 125 -5.26 5.81 15.03
CA MET A 125 -5.41 5.63 16.48
C MET A 125 -5.20 6.90 17.29
N SER A 126 -4.62 7.96 16.69
CA SER A 126 -4.39 9.27 17.31
C SER A 126 -5.51 10.28 17.02
N LEU A 127 -6.49 9.94 16.20
CA LEU A 127 -7.59 10.83 15.85
C LEU A 127 -8.66 10.77 16.94
N ALA A 128 -8.91 11.91 17.58
CA ALA A 128 -9.87 12.00 18.69
C ALA A 128 -11.30 11.68 18.22
N GLY A 129 -12.02 10.91 19.02
CA GLY A 129 -13.40 10.51 18.76
C GLY A 129 -13.55 9.26 17.87
N LEU A 130 -12.43 8.73 17.31
CA LEU A 130 -12.45 7.55 16.47
C LEU A 130 -12.16 6.24 17.24
N GLU A 131 -12.16 6.31 18.56
CA GLU A 131 -11.72 5.21 19.44
C GLU A 131 -12.47 3.90 19.20
N GLU A 132 -13.78 3.97 18.96
CA GLU A 132 -14.63 2.79 18.73
C GLU A 132 -14.62 2.34 17.25
N ASN A 133 -14.16 3.17 16.34
CA ASN A 133 -14.21 2.92 14.89
C ASN A 133 -12.84 2.61 14.29
N ALA A 134 -11.73 3.01 14.95
CA ALA A 134 -10.38 2.80 14.42
C ALA A 134 -9.90 1.36 14.62
N VAL A 135 -9.38 0.79 13.53
CA VAL A 135 -8.71 -0.52 13.51
C VAL A 135 -7.36 -0.39 12.85
N LEU A 136 -6.30 -0.59 13.61
CA LEU A 136 -4.90 -0.51 13.17
C LEU A 136 -4.38 -1.88 12.78
N ILE A 137 -3.76 -1.95 11.60
CA ILE A 137 -2.94 -3.08 11.15
C ILE A 137 -1.49 -2.64 11.10
N ASP A 138 -0.60 -3.40 11.75
CA ASP A 138 0.84 -3.15 11.72
C ASP A 138 1.63 -4.46 11.59
N SER A 139 2.93 -4.39 11.32
CA SER A 139 3.79 -5.56 11.18
C SER A 139 5.26 -5.22 11.38
N VAL A 140 6.01 -6.16 11.93
CA VAL A 140 7.48 -6.08 11.99
C VAL A 140 8.15 -6.25 10.61
N SER A 141 7.39 -6.73 9.63
CA SER A 141 7.88 -7.13 8.30
C SER A 141 8.65 -6.02 7.58
N LYS A 142 8.15 -4.78 7.64
CA LYS A 142 8.74 -3.66 6.90
C LYS A 142 9.69 -2.86 7.78
N ARG A 143 9.24 -2.48 8.96
CA ARG A 143 9.97 -1.67 9.94
C ARG A 143 11.34 -2.25 10.29
N TYR A 144 11.41 -3.55 10.54
CA TYR A 144 12.64 -4.23 10.99
C TYR A 144 13.23 -5.16 9.92
N SER A 145 12.78 -5.09 8.66
CA SER A 145 13.17 -6.03 7.59
C SER A 145 12.96 -7.50 7.97
N MET A 146 11.94 -7.80 8.78
CA MET A 146 11.65 -9.11 9.36
C MET A 146 10.44 -9.77 8.67
N CYS A 147 10.34 -9.67 7.34
CA CYS A 147 9.18 -10.20 6.61
C CYS A 147 9.00 -11.72 6.77
N GLY A 148 10.10 -12.47 6.96
CA GLY A 148 10.09 -13.91 7.21
C GLY A 148 9.65 -14.31 8.62
N ALA A 149 9.67 -13.40 9.59
CA ALA A 149 9.24 -13.69 10.96
C ALA A 149 7.73 -13.92 11.08
N ARG A 150 6.93 -13.38 10.14
CA ARG A 150 5.48 -13.53 10.12
C ARG A 150 4.80 -13.03 11.41
N ILE A 151 5.18 -11.85 11.88
CA ILE A 151 4.54 -11.20 13.04
C ILE A 151 3.89 -9.89 12.61
N GLY A 152 2.63 -9.73 12.99
CA GLY A 152 1.82 -8.53 12.79
C GLY A 152 0.95 -8.23 13.99
N THR A 153 0.28 -7.10 13.94
CA THR A 153 -0.55 -6.58 15.02
C THR A 153 -1.89 -6.12 14.48
N LEU A 154 -2.93 -6.47 15.18
CA LEU A 154 -4.28 -5.92 15.06
C LEU A 154 -4.57 -5.18 16.36
N ALA A 155 -4.92 -3.91 16.28
CA ALA A 155 -5.24 -3.11 17.46
C ALA A 155 -6.48 -2.24 17.23
N SER A 156 -7.34 -2.17 18.24
CA SER A 156 -8.49 -1.27 18.33
C SER A 156 -8.80 -0.99 19.79
N LYS A 157 -9.44 0.13 20.09
CA LYS A 157 -10.00 0.41 21.41
C LYS A 157 -11.42 -0.14 21.56
N ASN A 158 -12.08 -0.52 20.47
CA ASN A 158 -13.40 -1.15 20.47
C ASN A 158 -13.31 -2.56 21.06
N LYS A 159 -13.86 -2.72 22.26
CA LYS A 159 -13.80 -3.97 23.03
C LYS A 159 -14.60 -5.10 22.38
N ALA A 160 -15.75 -4.79 21.78
CA ALA A 160 -16.62 -5.78 21.12
C ALA A 160 -15.93 -6.33 19.86
N PHE A 161 -15.36 -5.43 19.04
CA PHE A 161 -14.54 -5.80 17.89
C PHE A 161 -13.37 -6.70 18.31
N MET A 162 -12.58 -6.28 19.31
CA MET A 162 -11.42 -7.05 19.76
C MET A 162 -11.80 -8.41 20.35
N ALA A 163 -12.96 -8.51 21.03
CA ALA A 163 -13.46 -9.79 21.53
C ALA A 163 -13.81 -10.76 20.37
N THR A 164 -14.34 -10.24 19.25
CA THR A 164 -14.61 -11.03 18.04
C THR A 164 -13.30 -11.44 17.35
N ALA A 165 -12.39 -10.51 17.15
CA ALA A 165 -11.06 -10.79 16.56
C ALA A 165 -10.28 -11.84 17.38
N LEU A 166 -10.43 -11.84 18.72
CA LEU A 166 -9.79 -12.82 19.58
C LEU A 166 -10.30 -14.25 19.30
N LYS A 167 -11.56 -14.45 18.92
CA LYS A 167 -12.11 -15.78 18.57
C LYS A 167 -11.39 -16.36 17.34
N PHE A 168 -11.11 -15.53 16.31
CA PHE A 168 -10.30 -15.94 15.17
C PHE A 168 -8.88 -16.31 15.59
N ALA A 169 -8.26 -15.50 16.44
CA ALA A 169 -6.92 -15.77 16.97
C ALA A 169 -6.86 -17.06 17.77
N GLN A 170 -7.86 -17.33 18.62
CA GLN A 170 -7.97 -18.57 19.38
C GLN A 170 -8.15 -19.80 18.48
N ALA A 171 -8.96 -19.70 17.42
CA ALA A 171 -9.16 -20.79 16.47
C ALA A 171 -7.88 -21.15 15.72
N ARG A 172 -7.03 -20.17 15.39
CA ARG A 172 -5.74 -20.38 14.71
C ARG A 172 -4.62 -20.77 15.69
N LEU A 173 -4.77 -20.54 16.99
CA LEU A 173 -3.76 -20.65 18.05
C LEU A 173 -2.73 -19.48 18.00
N SER A 174 -1.49 -19.69 18.50
CA SER A 174 -0.51 -18.60 18.60
C SER A 174 0.33 -18.43 17.32
N PRO A 175 0.82 -17.21 17.02
CA PRO A 175 1.91 -17.04 16.06
C PRO A 175 3.20 -17.75 16.53
N PRO A 176 4.21 -17.93 15.64
CA PRO A 176 5.45 -18.60 15.99
C PRO A 176 6.15 -17.96 17.19
N THR A 177 6.40 -18.72 18.26
CA THR A 177 6.95 -18.20 19.54
C THR A 177 8.32 -17.56 19.36
N PHE A 178 9.24 -18.21 18.61
CA PHE A 178 10.56 -17.64 18.37
C PHE A 178 10.51 -16.30 17.62
N ALA A 179 9.57 -16.18 16.69
CA ALA A 179 9.36 -14.92 15.97
C ALA A 179 8.78 -13.81 16.87
N GLN A 180 7.95 -14.16 17.85
CA GLN A 180 7.46 -13.21 18.86
C GLN A 180 8.62 -12.70 19.72
N ILE A 181 9.48 -13.59 20.23
CA ILE A 181 10.68 -13.23 21.03
C ILE A 181 11.62 -12.33 20.20
N ALA A 182 11.88 -12.69 18.93
CA ALA A 182 12.69 -11.87 18.05
C ALA A 182 12.06 -10.48 17.79
N SER A 183 10.75 -10.42 17.68
CA SER A 183 10.01 -9.14 17.49
C SER A 183 10.04 -8.27 18.74
N GLU A 184 9.97 -8.86 19.92
CA GLU A 184 10.14 -8.15 21.21
C GLU A 184 11.55 -7.55 21.30
N ALA A 185 12.59 -8.33 20.99
CA ALA A 185 13.95 -7.81 20.92
C ALA A 185 14.11 -6.67 19.90
N ALA A 186 13.42 -6.74 18.76
CA ALA A 186 13.44 -5.68 17.75
C ALA A 186 12.89 -4.33 18.25
N LEU A 187 12.05 -4.29 19.29
CA LEU A 187 11.58 -3.06 19.91
C LEU A 187 12.71 -2.23 20.54
N GLN A 188 13.87 -2.85 20.82
CA GLN A 188 15.05 -2.19 21.36
C GLN A 188 15.96 -1.60 20.25
N THR A 189 15.52 -1.68 18.98
CA THR A 189 16.29 -1.13 17.86
C THR A 189 16.47 0.38 18.04
N PRO A 190 17.70 0.91 18.00
CA PRO A 190 17.95 2.31 18.24
C PRO A 190 17.42 3.19 17.10
N ALA A 191 17.10 4.46 17.40
CA ALA A 191 16.60 5.41 16.41
C ALA A 191 17.55 5.59 15.21
N SER A 192 18.88 5.52 15.45
CA SER A 192 19.89 5.62 14.40
C SER A 192 19.77 4.56 13.29
N TYR A 193 19.21 3.38 13.59
CA TYR A 193 18.90 2.39 12.57
C TYR A 193 17.87 2.95 11.57
N PHE A 194 16.79 3.52 12.08
CA PHE A 194 15.73 4.08 11.24
C PHE A 194 16.21 5.29 10.45
N GLU A 195 17.03 6.14 11.05
CA GLU A 195 17.65 7.30 10.39
C GLU A 195 18.49 6.84 9.18
N GLY A 196 19.33 5.82 9.38
CA GLY A 196 20.14 5.23 8.30
C GLY A 196 19.29 4.59 7.20
N VAL A 197 18.25 3.85 7.59
CA VAL A 197 17.30 3.24 6.64
C VAL A 197 16.58 4.32 5.83
N LEU A 198 16.05 5.35 6.47
CA LEU A 198 15.34 6.44 5.79
C LEU A 198 16.25 7.21 4.83
N ALA A 199 17.47 7.54 5.24
CA ALA A 199 18.45 8.20 4.37
C ALA A 199 18.74 7.39 3.10
N GLU A 200 18.93 6.07 3.25
CA GLU A 200 19.18 5.18 2.10
C GLU A 200 17.96 5.06 1.19
N TYR A 201 16.75 4.90 1.73
CA TYR A 201 15.54 4.80 0.92
C TYR A 201 15.17 6.12 0.25
N THR A 202 15.42 7.26 0.89
CA THR A 202 15.28 8.59 0.26
C THR A 202 16.18 8.69 -0.97
N ARG A 203 17.48 8.33 -0.83
CA ARG A 203 18.42 8.33 -1.95
C ARG A 203 17.99 7.43 -3.10
N ARG A 204 17.51 6.21 -2.79
CA ARG A 204 17.01 5.27 -3.80
C ARG A 204 15.78 5.81 -4.53
N ARG A 205 14.82 6.35 -3.79
CA ARG A 205 13.63 6.99 -4.34
C ARG A 205 14.01 8.11 -5.30
N ASP A 206 14.84 9.02 -4.85
CA ASP A 206 15.20 10.22 -5.61
C ASP A 206 15.90 9.84 -6.93
N VAL A 207 16.82 8.89 -6.89
CA VAL A 207 17.48 8.38 -8.10
C VAL A 207 16.49 7.73 -9.06
N LEU A 208 15.59 6.88 -8.54
CA LEU A 208 14.60 6.19 -9.37
C LEU A 208 13.65 7.18 -10.02
N VAL A 209 13.03 8.07 -9.23
CA VAL A 209 11.99 8.99 -9.74
C VAL A 209 12.58 10.03 -10.69
N ALA A 210 13.74 10.60 -10.36
CA ALA A 210 14.43 11.51 -11.26
C ALA A 210 14.78 10.84 -12.60
N GLY A 211 15.30 9.61 -12.55
CA GLY A 211 15.64 8.86 -13.76
C GLY A 211 14.42 8.46 -14.59
N LEU A 212 13.31 8.05 -13.97
CA LEU A 212 12.06 7.75 -14.66
C LEU A 212 11.52 8.97 -15.42
N ASN A 213 11.48 10.13 -14.78
CA ASN A 213 10.96 11.37 -15.38
C ASN A 213 11.91 11.97 -16.45
N GLN A 214 13.12 11.44 -16.62
CA GLN A 214 13.99 11.76 -17.74
C GLN A 214 13.70 10.93 -18.99
N ILE A 215 12.97 9.82 -18.86
CA ILE A 215 12.60 8.99 -20.02
C ILE A 215 11.40 9.63 -20.72
N PRO A 216 11.48 9.90 -22.04
CA PRO A 216 10.39 10.56 -22.77
C PRO A 216 9.06 9.84 -22.62
N GLY A 217 8.01 10.58 -22.24
CA GLY A 217 6.65 10.05 -22.08
C GLY A 217 6.38 9.32 -20.76
N VAL A 218 7.39 9.11 -19.92
CA VAL A 218 7.18 8.54 -18.55
C VAL A 218 6.84 9.65 -17.56
N PHE A 219 5.86 9.41 -16.72
CA PHE A 219 5.49 10.28 -15.60
C PHE A 219 5.44 9.49 -14.30
N CYS A 220 6.15 9.94 -13.29
CA CYS A 220 6.17 9.34 -11.97
C CYS A 220 6.10 10.43 -10.90
N PRO A 221 5.01 10.56 -10.14
CA PRO A 221 4.96 11.48 -9.00
C PRO A 221 5.96 11.03 -7.92
N LEU A 222 6.51 11.99 -7.17
CA LEU A 222 7.45 11.70 -6.09
C LEU A 222 6.72 11.10 -4.88
N PRO A 223 6.98 9.84 -4.50
CA PRO A 223 6.37 9.24 -3.32
C PRO A 223 6.83 9.92 -2.04
N SER A 224 5.91 10.09 -1.10
CA SER A 224 6.20 10.69 0.22
C SER A 224 6.51 9.65 1.30
N GLY A 225 6.24 8.36 1.01
CA GLY A 225 6.45 7.26 1.95
C GLY A 225 6.50 5.88 1.30
N ALA A 226 6.49 4.85 2.13
CA ALA A 226 6.70 3.45 1.73
C ALA A 226 8.02 3.27 0.95
N PHE A 227 8.10 2.31 0.02
CA PHE A 227 9.23 2.12 -0.88
C PHE A 227 8.77 1.68 -2.27
N TYR A 228 7.63 2.24 -2.70
CA TYR A 228 7.03 2.03 -4.00
C TYR A 228 6.82 3.35 -4.72
N ALA A 229 6.86 3.28 -6.04
CA ALA A 229 6.44 4.35 -6.93
C ALA A 229 5.54 3.76 -8.03
N VAL A 230 4.51 4.49 -8.42
CA VAL A 230 3.69 4.18 -9.59
C VAL A 230 4.10 5.14 -10.70
N ALA A 231 4.49 4.58 -11.84
CA ALA A 231 4.84 5.35 -13.03
C ALA A 231 3.85 5.05 -14.16
N GLN A 232 3.45 6.08 -14.89
CA GLN A 232 2.76 5.95 -16.16
C GLN A 232 3.79 5.86 -17.28
N LEU A 233 3.62 4.85 -18.14
CA LEU A 233 4.51 4.58 -19.26
C LEU A 233 3.83 4.92 -20.59
N PRO A 234 4.59 5.34 -21.62
CA PRO A 234 4.07 5.61 -22.96
C PRO A 234 3.90 4.30 -23.74
N VAL A 235 3.07 3.40 -23.23
CA VAL A 235 2.81 2.08 -23.84
C VAL A 235 1.34 1.87 -24.13
N ASP A 236 1.04 0.94 -25.00
CA ASP A 236 -0.33 0.52 -25.30
C ASP A 236 -0.95 -0.29 -24.13
N SER A 237 -0.13 -1.13 -23.46
CA SER A 237 -0.52 -1.91 -22.28
C SER A 237 0.71 -2.18 -21.41
N ALA A 238 0.62 -1.82 -20.13
CA ALA A 238 1.67 -2.13 -19.15
C ALA A 238 1.80 -3.62 -18.88
N ASP A 239 0.71 -4.38 -18.97
CA ASP A 239 0.72 -5.85 -18.81
C ASP A 239 1.51 -6.49 -19.94
N ARG A 240 1.22 -6.15 -21.21
CA ARG A 240 1.96 -6.65 -22.37
C ARG A 240 3.42 -6.20 -22.37
N PHE A 241 3.68 -4.97 -22.00
CA PHE A 241 5.03 -4.48 -21.87
C PHE A 241 5.84 -5.23 -20.80
N ALA A 242 5.22 -5.48 -19.63
CA ALA A 242 5.87 -6.21 -18.55
C ALA A 242 6.14 -7.68 -18.90
N GLU A 243 5.29 -8.33 -19.68
CA GLU A 243 5.51 -9.67 -20.22
C GLU A 243 6.65 -9.65 -21.25
N TRP A 244 6.56 -8.76 -22.24
CA TRP A 244 7.54 -8.66 -23.34
C TRP A 244 8.96 -8.34 -22.84
N ILE A 245 9.11 -7.43 -21.87
CA ILE A 245 10.43 -7.06 -21.36
C ILE A 245 11.13 -8.24 -20.65
N LEU A 246 10.37 -9.20 -20.13
CA LEU A 246 10.91 -10.38 -19.47
C LEU A 246 11.18 -11.54 -20.43
N SER A 247 10.36 -11.70 -21.48
CA SER A 247 10.45 -12.83 -22.42
C SER A 247 11.34 -12.55 -23.64
N ASP A 248 11.24 -11.32 -24.18
CA ASP A 248 11.77 -11.00 -25.51
C ASP A 248 12.84 -9.92 -25.52
N PHE A 249 13.13 -9.27 -24.37
CA PHE A 249 14.04 -8.15 -24.32
C PHE A 249 15.17 -8.34 -23.30
N SER A 250 16.36 -7.93 -23.73
CA SER A 250 17.55 -7.83 -22.87
C SER A 250 18.43 -6.67 -23.33
N PHE A 251 18.95 -5.89 -22.40
CA PHE A 251 19.89 -4.82 -22.65
C PHE A 251 21.08 -4.93 -21.70
N GLU A 252 22.30 -4.94 -22.20
CA GLU A 252 23.53 -5.18 -21.40
C GLU A 252 23.47 -6.46 -20.56
N GLY A 253 22.80 -7.53 -21.08
CA GLY A 253 22.65 -8.80 -20.37
C GLY A 253 21.69 -8.74 -19.18
N ALA A 254 20.83 -7.73 -19.10
CA ALA A 254 19.89 -7.52 -18.02
C ALA A 254 18.48 -7.20 -18.54
N THR A 255 17.47 -7.48 -17.72
CA THR A 255 16.09 -7.04 -17.89
C THR A 255 15.54 -6.46 -16.58
N VAL A 256 14.34 -5.88 -16.62
CA VAL A 256 13.67 -5.26 -15.45
C VAL A 256 12.33 -5.91 -15.23
N MET A 257 12.09 -6.37 -13.99
CA MET A 257 10.78 -6.83 -13.55
C MET A 257 10.04 -5.69 -12.86
N MET A 258 8.80 -5.43 -13.28
CA MET A 258 7.89 -4.46 -12.69
C MET A 258 6.50 -5.08 -12.55
N ALA A 259 5.67 -4.54 -11.66
CA ALA A 259 4.30 -5.00 -11.51
C ALA A 259 3.37 -4.09 -12.33
N PRO A 260 2.65 -4.61 -13.35
CA PRO A 260 1.59 -3.86 -14.00
C PRO A 260 0.54 -3.41 -12.99
N ALA A 261 0.00 -2.21 -13.18
CA ALA A 261 -0.91 -1.63 -12.20
C ALA A 261 -2.39 -1.96 -12.44
N SER A 262 -2.72 -2.64 -13.53
CA SER A 262 -4.09 -3.11 -13.81
C SER A 262 -4.70 -3.89 -12.63
N GLY A 263 -3.91 -4.73 -11.96
CA GLY A 263 -4.34 -5.50 -10.79
C GLY A 263 -4.44 -4.72 -9.46
N PHE A 264 -4.16 -3.41 -9.44
CA PHE A 264 -4.35 -2.55 -8.25
C PHE A 264 -5.64 -1.72 -8.33
N TYR A 265 -6.41 -1.88 -9.38
CA TYR A 265 -7.69 -1.20 -9.63
C TYR A 265 -8.81 -2.23 -9.81
N THR A 266 -10.01 -1.85 -9.41
CA THR A 266 -11.22 -2.65 -9.68
C THR A 266 -11.55 -2.63 -11.17
N ASP A 267 -11.40 -1.47 -11.82
CA ASP A 267 -11.39 -1.37 -13.28
C ASP A 267 -9.93 -1.41 -13.79
N PRO A 268 -9.48 -2.52 -14.39
CA PRO A 268 -8.10 -2.64 -14.88
C PRO A 268 -7.69 -1.57 -15.91
N ALA A 269 -8.66 -0.95 -16.60
CA ALA A 269 -8.40 0.09 -17.59
C ALA A 269 -7.73 1.34 -16.98
N LEU A 270 -8.01 1.65 -15.70
CA LEU A 270 -7.40 2.78 -14.99
C LEU A 270 -5.89 2.60 -14.79
N GLY A 271 -5.44 1.36 -14.64
CA GLY A 271 -4.03 0.99 -14.48
C GLY A 271 -3.33 0.54 -15.75
N ALA A 272 -4.02 0.52 -16.91
CA ALA A 272 -3.56 -0.13 -18.14
C ALA A 272 -2.21 0.35 -18.66
N LYS A 273 -1.80 1.59 -18.34
CA LYS A 273 -0.51 2.19 -18.72
C LYS A 273 0.41 2.45 -17.53
N GLN A 274 0.06 1.95 -16.36
CA GLN A 274 0.80 2.21 -15.13
C GLN A 274 1.54 0.95 -14.66
N VAL A 275 2.68 1.18 -14.01
CA VAL A 275 3.46 0.11 -13.37
C VAL A 275 3.87 0.53 -11.97
N ARG A 276 3.89 -0.43 -11.04
CA ARG A 276 4.51 -0.23 -9.73
C ARG A 276 5.96 -0.69 -9.77
N LEU A 277 6.84 0.17 -9.27
CA LEU A 277 8.26 -0.10 -9.06
C LEU A 277 8.56 -0.08 -7.55
N ALA A 278 9.43 -0.98 -7.09
CA ALA A 278 9.93 -0.99 -5.71
C ALA A 278 11.41 -0.58 -5.70
N TYR A 279 11.75 0.50 -4.98
CA TYR A 279 13.13 0.98 -4.90
C TYR A 279 13.92 0.32 -3.76
N VAL A 280 13.87 -1.02 -3.74
CA VAL A 280 14.52 -1.86 -2.71
C VAL A 280 15.95 -2.25 -3.06
N LEU A 281 16.38 -2.02 -4.30
CA LEU A 281 17.73 -2.32 -4.76
C LEU A 281 18.70 -1.17 -4.46
N LYS A 282 20.02 -1.47 -4.47
CA LYS A 282 21.06 -0.44 -4.37
C LYS A 282 20.99 0.54 -5.56
N VAL A 283 21.47 1.76 -5.35
CA VAL A 283 21.41 2.85 -6.34
C VAL A 283 22.00 2.45 -7.69
N GLU A 284 23.14 1.75 -7.71
CA GLU A 284 23.79 1.30 -8.93
C GLU A 284 22.92 0.36 -9.76
N LYS A 285 22.13 -0.50 -9.06
CA LYS A 285 21.18 -1.40 -9.71
C LYS A 285 19.93 -0.67 -10.19
N LEU A 286 19.47 0.34 -9.46
CA LEU A 286 18.38 1.20 -9.93
C LEU A 286 18.79 1.99 -11.18
N GLN A 287 20.01 2.53 -11.23
CA GLN A 287 20.55 3.20 -12.42
C GLN A 287 20.68 2.24 -13.61
N GLN A 288 21.10 1.00 -13.38
CA GLN A 288 21.10 -0.04 -14.43
C GLN A 288 19.68 -0.31 -14.92
N ALA A 289 18.72 -0.50 -13.99
CA ALA A 289 17.32 -0.74 -14.34
C ALA A 289 16.70 0.41 -15.15
N LEU A 290 17.05 1.67 -14.84
CA LEU A 290 16.59 2.84 -15.60
C LEU A 290 17.11 2.82 -17.05
N ARG A 291 18.39 2.47 -17.27
CA ARG A 291 18.94 2.34 -18.63
C ARG A 291 18.26 1.22 -19.41
N VAL A 292 18.05 0.06 -18.77
CA VAL A 292 17.32 -1.07 -19.36
C VAL A 292 15.89 -0.67 -19.73
N LEU A 293 15.19 0.02 -18.84
CA LEU A 293 13.81 0.46 -19.06
C LEU A 293 13.72 1.47 -20.22
N ALA A 294 14.65 2.43 -20.28
CA ALA A 294 14.69 3.41 -21.38
C ALA A 294 14.90 2.71 -22.73
N ALA A 295 15.89 1.81 -22.82
CA ALA A 295 16.15 1.02 -24.03
C ALA A 295 14.96 0.11 -24.38
N ALA A 296 14.28 -0.46 -23.39
CA ALA A 296 13.10 -1.28 -23.62
C ALA A 296 11.93 -0.47 -24.19
N LEU A 297 11.67 0.73 -23.66
CA LEU A 297 10.62 1.63 -24.19
C LEU A 297 10.93 2.11 -25.60
N ASP A 298 12.21 2.24 -25.97
CA ASP A 298 12.61 2.56 -27.35
C ASP A 298 12.38 1.40 -28.31
N ALA A 299 12.55 0.17 -27.85
CA ALA A 299 12.45 -1.04 -28.66
C ALA A 299 11.06 -1.68 -28.69
N TYR A 300 10.19 -1.39 -27.70
CA TYR A 300 8.89 -2.04 -27.59
C TYR A 300 7.95 -1.61 -28.71
N PRO A 301 7.36 -2.57 -29.48
CA PRO A 301 6.50 -2.24 -30.63
C PRO A 301 5.22 -1.49 -30.26
N GLY A 302 4.76 -1.59 -29.00
CA GLY A 302 3.56 -0.94 -28.48
C GLY A 302 3.82 0.42 -27.82
N THR A 303 5.03 1.00 -27.95
CA THR A 303 5.34 2.34 -27.43
C THR A 303 4.54 3.42 -28.16
N GLN A 304 3.91 4.30 -27.41
CA GLN A 304 3.12 5.43 -27.89
C GLN A 304 3.86 6.73 -27.61
N ARG A 305 4.43 7.33 -28.64
CA ARG A 305 5.17 8.60 -28.56
C ARG A 305 4.34 9.77 -29.06
#